data_e341374316793623e59e0866a94d4f34
#
_entry.id   e341374316793623e59e0866a94d4f34
#
_cell.length_a   1.000
_cell.length_b   1.000
_cell.length_c   1.000
_cell.angle_alpha   90.00
_cell.angle_beta   90.00
_cell.angle_gamma   90.00
#
_symmetry.space_group_name_H-M   'P 1'
#
loop_
_entity.id
_entity.type
_entity.pdbx_description
1 polymer ?
#
loop_
_entity_poly.entity_id
_entity_poly.type
_entity_poly.pdbx_seq_one_letter_code
_entity_poly.pdbx_strand_id
1 'polypeptide(L)'
;GVSIKTIHEITLIDKWFLYQIQDIIATENTISQQKHLDAISEDLMWKAKEMGFSDEQIADCLKDCNAEQVYAYRKQLGVTRVYKMVDTCSAEFEAKTPYYYSAFEKPALQIGAHALVQNESKISDKKKIIVLGSGPNRIGQGIEFDYCCTHGLLAIKDSGYEAIMVNCNPETVSTDFDIADKLYFEPVYWEHLWEIIEHEQPEGVVVQLGGQTALKLAKRLHEKGIKIIGTSFDDMDI
;
A
#
# COMPACT_ATOMS: atom_id res chain seq x y z
N GLY A 1 13.72 -15.49 -25.56
CA GLY A 1 12.45 -15.62 -24.87
C GLY A 1 11.36 -16.17 -25.80
N VAL A 2 10.23 -16.60 -25.27
CA VAL A 2 9.08 -17.08 -26.05
C VAL A 2 8.29 -15.87 -26.56
N SER A 3 7.83 -15.92 -27.83
CA SER A 3 7.08 -14.81 -28.41
C SER A 3 5.66 -14.69 -27.81
N ILE A 4 5.11 -13.49 -27.75
CA ILE A 4 3.73 -13.24 -27.32
C ILE A 4 2.74 -14.09 -28.16
N LYS A 5 2.99 -14.22 -29.46
CA LYS A 5 2.16 -15.05 -30.34
C LYS A 5 2.15 -16.51 -29.87
N THR A 6 3.30 -17.08 -29.60
CA THR A 6 3.42 -18.49 -29.14
C THR A 6 2.77 -18.67 -27.76
N ILE A 7 2.97 -17.71 -26.82
CA ILE A 7 2.32 -17.77 -25.50
C ILE A 7 0.81 -17.74 -25.65
N HIS A 8 0.29 -16.82 -26.47
CA HIS A 8 -1.15 -16.75 -26.73
C HIS A 8 -1.71 -18.05 -27.36
N GLU A 9 -1.02 -18.61 -28.32
CA GLU A 9 -1.44 -19.85 -28.99
C GLU A 9 -1.51 -21.05 -28.03
N ILE A 10 -0.63 -21.10 -27.02
CA ILE A 10 -0.59 -22.19 -26.03
C ILE A 10 -1.60 -21.98 -24.91
N THR A 11 -1.73 -20.74 -24.40
CA THR A 11 -2.45 -20.43 -23.14
C THR A 11 -3.84 -19.85 -23.37
N LEU A 12 -4.13 -19.35 -24.58
CA LEU A 12 -5.31 -18.56 -24.93
C LEU A 12 -5.49 -17.27 -24.12
N ILE A 13 -4.45 -16.84 -23.37
CA ILE A 13 -4.45 -15.55 -22.68
C ILE A 13 -4.51 -14.43 -23.74
N ASP A 14 -5.39 -13.45 -23.53
CA ASP A 14 -5.49 -12.33 -24.47
C ASP A 14 -4.16 -11.59 -24.58
N LYS A 15 -3.80 -11.20 -25.81
CA LYS A 15 -2.53 -10.54 -26.11
C LYS A 15 -2.35 -9.21 -25.37
N TRP A 16 -3.45 -8.52 -25.02
CA TRP A 16 -3.38 -7.29 -24.27
C TRP A 16 -2.65 -7.48 -22.94
N PHE A 17 -3.02 -8.51 -22.19
CA PHE A 17 -2.33 -8.83 -20.92
C PHE A 17 -0.87 -9.19 -21.12
N LEU A 18 -0.57 -9.94 -22.20
CA LEU A 18 0.80 -10.32 -22.52
C LEU A 18 1.67 -9.11 -22.91
N TYR A 19 1.11 -8.11 -23.56
CA TYR A 19 1.80 -6.85 -23.83
C TYR A 19 2.06 -6.06 -22.54
N GLN A 20 1.11 -6.02 -21.59
CA GLN A 20 1.36 -5.36 -20.29
C GLN A 20 2.52 -6.04 -19.53
N ILE A 21 2.57 -7.36 -19.52
CA ILE A 21 3.69 -8.11 -18.91
C ILE A 21 5.00 -7.80 -19.65
N GLN A 22 4.97 -7.70 -20.98
CA GLN A 22 6.16 -7.34 -21.76
C GLN A 22 6.69 -5.95 -21.37
N ASP A 23 5.81 -4.98 -21.16
CA ASP A 23 6.19 -3.62 -20.74
C ASP A 23 6.80 -3.61 -19.34
N ILE A 24 6.28 -4.42 -18.40
CA ILE A 24 6.88 -4.61 -17.07
C ILE A 24 8.29 -5.16 -17.21
N ILE A 25 8.50 -6.23 -17.99
CA ILE A 25 9.83 -6.83 -18.22
C ILE A 25 10.78 -5.85 -18.91
N ALA A 26 10.29 -5.05 -19.86
CA ALA A 26 11.12 -4.04 -20.53
C ALA A 26 11.57 -2.95 -19.54
N THR A 27 10.71 -2.55 -18.62
CA THR A 27 11.04 -1.57 -17.58
C THR A 27 12.00 -2.16 -16.55
N GLU A 28 11.82 -3.40 -16.12
CA GLU A 28 12.78 -4.13 -15.26
C GLU A 28 14.18 -4.18 -15.89
N ASN A 29 14.25 -4.53 -17.17
CA ASN A 29 15.52 -4.53 -17.90
C ASN A 29 16.14 -3.12 -17.99
N THR A 30 15.34 -2.09 -18.16
CA THR A 30 15.82 -0.71 -18.20
C THR A 30 16.38 -0.29 -16.85
N ILE A 31 15.74 -0.62 -15.73
CA ILE A 31 16.24 -0.39 -14.38
C ILE A 31 17.54 -1.16 -14.16
N SER A 32 17.59 -2.45 -14.51
CA SER A 32 18.77 -3.31 -14.34
C SER A 32 19.99 -2.86 -15.14
N GLN A 33 19.80 -2.09 -16.21
CA GLN A 33 20.89 -1.49 -16.98
C GLN A 33 21.51 -0.26 -16.28
N GLN A 34 20.79 0.36 -15.35
CA GLN A 34 21.32 1.41 -14.50
C GLN A 34 22.23 0.75 -13.47
N LYS A 35 23.49 1.10 -13.44
CA LYS A 35 24.48 0.47 -12.56
C LYS A 35 24.33 0.92 -11.10
N HIS A 36 23.74 2.09 -10.88
CA HIS A 36 23.66 2.75 -9.59
C HIS A 36 22.30 3.43 -9.42
N LEU A 37 21.87 3.56 -8.17
CA LEU A 37 20.59 4.17 -7.83
C LEU A 37 20.47 5.62 -8.32
N ASP A 38 21.54 6.39 -8.23
CA ASP A 38 21.61 7.79 -8.67
C ASP A 38 21.56 7.97 -10.21
N ALA A 39 21.72 6.88 -10.96
CA ALA A 39 21.56 6.88 -12.42
C ALA A 39 20.08 6.73 -12.84
N ILE A 40 19.17 6.39 -11.94
CA ILE A 40 17.73 6.34 -12.22
C ILE A 40 17.20 7.77 -12.30
N SER A 41 16.72 8.16 -13.48
CA SER A 41 16.08 9.46 -13.67
C SER A 41 14.71 9.51 -12.96
N GLU A 42 14.25 10.75 -12.70
CA GLU A 42 12.91 10.99 -12.16
C GLU A 42 11.81 10.30 -13.01
N ASP A 43 11.88 10.42 -14.34
CA ASP A 43 10.90 9.82 -15.25
C ASP A 43 10.90 8.29 -15.18
N LEU A 44 12.08 7.66 -15.07
CA LEU A 44 12.18 6.21 -14.94
C LEU A 44 11.64 5.75 -13.57
N MET A 45 11.91 6.53 -12.51
CA MET A 45 11.38 6.24 -11.17
C MET A 45 9.85 6.34 -11.15
N TRP A 46 9.26 7.41 -11.74
CA TRP A 46 7.81 7.54 -11.89
C TRP A 46 7.23 6.34 -12.64
N LYS A 47 7.78 6.02 -13.80
CA LYS A 47 7.32 4.89 -14.60
C LYS A 47 7.36 3.57 -13.83
N ALA A 48 8.45 3.30 -13.12
CA ALA A 48 8.58 2.10 -12.30
C ALA A 48 7.49 2.04 -11.21
N LYS A 49 7.27 3.13 -10.49
CA LYS A 49 6.26 3.18 -9.42
C LYS A 49 4.83 3.09 -9.97
N GLU A 50 4.51 3.74 -11.07
CA GLU A 50 3.21 3.63 -11.76
C GLU A 50 2.94 2.21 -12.26
N MET A 51 3.97 1.48 -12.66
CA MET A 51 3.87 0.07 -13.08
C MET A 51 3.84 -0.92 -11.91
N GLY A 52 3.92 -0.44 -10.65
CA GLY A 52 3.78 -1.25 -9.44
C GLY A 52 5.08 -1.85 -8.91
N PHE A 53 6.26 -1.45 -9.40
CA PHE A 53 7.53 -1.89 -8.82
C PHE A 53 7.65 -1.39 -7.38
N SER A 54 7.88 -2.31 -6.45
CA SER A 54 8.21 -1.94 -5.07
C SER A 54 9.63 -1.37 -4.98
N ASP A 55 9.91 -0.64 -3.90
CA ASP A 55 11.25 -0.14 -3.63
C ASP A 55 12.25 -1.29 -3.48
N GLU A 56 11.81 -2.44 -2.94
CA GLU A 56 12.59 -3.67 -2.84
C GLU A 56 12.92 -4.27 -4.23
N GLN A 57 11.93 -4.35 -5.12
CA GLN A 57 12.15 -4.85 -6.49
C GLN A 57 13.10 -3.96 -7.29
N ILE A 58 13.03 -2.63 -7.12
CA ILE A 58 13.97 -1.69 -7.75
C ILE A 58 15.37 -1.94 -7.20
N ALA A 59 15.54 -2.11 -5.89
CA ALA A 59 16.81 -2.42 -5.27
C ALA A 59 17.39 -3.75 -5.77
N ASP A 60 16.56 -4.78 -5.90
CA ASP A 60 16.96 -6.09 -6.43
C ASP A 60 17.45 -6.02 -7.90
N CYS A 61 16.83 -5.15 -8.70
CA CYS A 61 17.28 -4.91 -10.07
C CYS A 61 18.68 -4.27 -10.13
N LEU A 62 18.98 -3.34 -9.23
CA LEU A 62 20.24 -2.59 -9.20
C LEU A 62 21.36 -3.35 -8.49
N LYS A 63 21.05 -4.07 -7.40
CA LYS A 63 21.98 -4.86 -6.57
C LYS A 63 23.05 -4.06 -5.81
N ASP A 64 23.02 -2.73 -5.87
CA ASP A 64 23.97 -1.85 -5.19
C ASP A 64 23.35 -1.03 -4.05
N CYS A 65 22.05 -1.20 -3.81
CA CYS A 65 21.27 -0.49 -2.81
C CYS A 65 20.24 -1.41 -2.14
N ASN A 66 19.59 -0.89 -1.12
CA ASN A 66 18.46 -1.54 -0.45
C ASN A 66 17.17 -0.70 -0.61
N ALA A 67 16.03 -1.29 -0.22
CA ALA A 67 14.72 -0.65 -0.33
C ALA A 67 14.63 0.70 0.39
N GLU A 68 15.30 0.88 1.53
CA GLU A 68 15.29 2.15 2.28
C GLU A 68 16.03 3.26 1.52
N GLN A 69 17.12 2.91 0.83
CA GLN A 69 17.84 3.85 -0.01
C GLN A 69 17.03 4.24 -1.25
N VAL A 70 16.34 3.28 -1.88
CA VAL A 70 15.40 3.56 -2.98
C VAL A 70 14.26 4.47 -2.51
N TYR A 71 13.67 4.17 -1.35
CA TYR A 71 12.64 5.01 -0.74
C TYR A 71 13.11 6.44 -0.53
N ALA A 72 14.28 6.64 0.11
CA ALA A 72 14.84 7.96 0.35
C ALA A 72 15.12 8.72 -0.96
N TYR A 73 15.68 8.03 -1.96
CA TYR A 73 16.00 8.61 -3.25
C TYR A 73 14.76 9.04 -4.02
N ARG A 74 13.73 8.19 -4.12
CA ARG A 74 12.49 8.58 -4.81
C ARG A 74 11.78 9.75 -4.14
N LYS A 75 11.83 9.83 -2.80
CA LYS A 75 11.29 10.99 -2.06
C LYS A 75 12.04 12.27 -2.40
N GLN A 76 13.37 12.22 -2.58
CA GLN A 76 14.17 13.36 -3.04
C GLN A 76 13.80 13.78 -4.46
N LEU A 77 13.46 12.84 -5.34
CA LEU A 77 12.96 13.12 -6.69
C LEU A 77 11.49 13.62 -6.71
N GLY A 78 10.81 13.69 -5.56
CA GLY A 78 9.42 14.07 -5.49
C GLY A 78 8.44 12.96 -5.91
N VAL A 79 8.93 11.74 -6.12
CA VAL A 79 8.11 10.57 -6.46
C VAL A 79 7.46 10.02 -5.20
N THR A 80 6.27 10.52 -4.90
CA THR A 80 5.53 10.22 -3.69
C THR A 80 4.15 9.65 -4.00
N ARG A 81 3.67 8.82 -3.10
CA ARG A 81 2.34 8.23 -3.16
C ARG A 81 1.30 9.25 -2.71
N VAL A 82 0.13 9.22 -3.33
CA VAL A 82 -1.05 9.97 -2.91
C VAL A 82 -2.19 9.00 -2.60
N TYR A 83 -3.09 9.40 -1.72
CA TYR A 83 -4.26 8.60 -1.35
C TYR A 83 -5.49 9.17 -2.02
N LYS A 84 -6.21 8.33 -2.74
CA LYS A 84 -7.46 8.65 -3.43
C LYS A 84 -8.64 8.00 -2.74
N MET A 85 -9.76 8.69 -2.71
CA MET A 85 -11.00 8.14 -2.21
C MET A 85 -11.62 7.19 -3.25
N VAL A 86 -12.12 6.05 -2.79
CA VAL A 86 -12.84 5.13 -3.66
C VAL A 86 -14.17 5.77 -4.07
N ASP A 87 -14.37 5.97 -5.35
CA ASP A 87 -15.64 6.44 -5.91
C ASP A 87 -16.64 5.29 -5.98
N THR A 88 -17.62 5.30 -5.09
CA THR A 88 -18.70 4.31 -5.04
C THR A 88 -19.94 4.74 -5.80
N CYS A 89 -19.90 5.92 -6.46
CA CYS A 89 -21.04 6.53 -7.14
C CYS A 89 -20.86 6.66 -8.66
N SER A 90 -19.81 6.04 -9.22
CA SER A 90 -19.52 6.07 -10.67
C SER A 90 -19.46 7.49 -11.26
N ALA A 91 -18.97 8.45 -10.48
CA ALA A 91 -18.91 9.88 -10.80
C ALA A 91 -20.28 10.55 -11.06
N GLU A 92 -21.39 9.88 -10.76
CA GLU A 92 -22.73 10.49 -10.85
C GLU A 92 -22.98 11.48 -9.69
N PHE A 93 -22.39 11.22 -8.52
CA PHE A 93 -22.44 12.08 -7.33
C PHE A 93 -21.07 12.12 -6.66
N GLU A 94 -20.84 13.13 -5.83
CA GLU A 94 -19.64 13.19 -5.00
C GLU A 94 -19.64 12.05 -3.99
N ALA A 95 -18.72 11.11 -4.15
CA ALA A 95 -18.54 10.01 -3.19
C ALA A 95 -17.99 10.56 -1.88
N LYS A 96 -18.55 10.12 -0.75
CA LYS A 96 -18.08 10.42 0.61
C LYS A 96 -17.90 9.10 1.35
N THR A 97 -16.80 8.43 1.07
CA THR A 97 -16.49 7.15 1.68
C THR A 97 -15.27 7.25 2.56
N PRO A 98 -15.15 6.42 3.63
CA PRO A 98 -13.92 6.33 4.40
C PRO A 98 -12.85 5.48 3.71
N TYR A 99 -13.03 5.12 2.44
CA TYR A 99 -12.24 4.16 1.67
C TYR A 99 -11.20 4.88 0.83
N TYR A 100 -9.94 4.52 1.06
CA TYR A 100 -8.80 5.08 0.35
C TYR A 100 -7.95 3.99 -0.28
N TYR A 101 -7.32 4.31 -1.38
CA TYR A 101 -6.26 3.53 -2.02
C TYR A 101 -5.13 4.46 -2.42
N SER A 102 -3.92 3.94 -2.51
CA SER A 102 -2.79 4.75 -2.94
C SER A 102 -2.54 4.64 -4.44
N ALA A 103 -2.03 5.72 -5.00
CA ALA A 103 -1.57 5.78 -6.38
C ALA A 103 -0.26 6.58 -6.46
N PHE A 104 0.54 6.25 -7.47
CA PHE A 104 1.60 7.13 -7.93
C PHE A 104 1.07 7.89 -9.13
N GLU A 105 0.81 9.19 -8.95
CA GLU A 105 0.29 10.05 -9.99
C GLU A 105 1.28 11.19 -10.23
N LYS A 106 1.84 11.21 -11.43
CA LYS A 106 2.70 12.33 -11.85
C LYS A 106 1.83 13.58 -11.96
N PRO A 107 2.28 14.74 -11.43
CA PRO A 107 1.55 15.97 -11.60
C PRO A 107 1.34 16.23 -13.10
N ALA A 108 0.14 15.97 -13.59
CA ALA A 108 -0.24 16.31 -14.94
C ALA A 108 -0.40 17.84 -15.04
N LEU A 109 -0.21 18.40 -16.22
CA LEU A 109 -0.29 19.81 -16.58
C LEU A 109 -1.17 20.64 -15.63
N GLN A 110 -0.60 21.71 -15.06
CA GLN A 110 -1.37 22.72 -14.35
C GLN A 110 -2.39 23.34 -15.31
N ILE A 111 -3.66 23.03 -15.12
CA ILE A 111 -4.75 23.76 -15.75
C ILE A 111 -5.20 24.82 -14.74
N GLY A 112 -4.68 26.03 -14.87
CA GLY A 112 -4.94 27.14 -13.95
C GLY A 112 -4.15 27.04 -12.62
N ALA A 113 -4.70 27.61 -11.55
CA ALA A 113 -4.04 27.68 -10.23
C ALA A 113 -4.18 26.40 -9.38
N HIS A 114 -4.74 25.32 -9.91
CA HIS A 114 -4.98 24.10 -9.17
C HIS A 114 -3.94 23.04 -9.52
N ALA A 115 -3.18 22.59 -8.52
CA ALA A 115 -2.40 21.37 -8.64
C ALA A 115 -3.35 20.17 -8.77
N LEU A 116 -3.27 19.43 -9.87
CA LEU A 116 -4.22 18.37 -10.23
C LEU A 116 -4.01 17.07 -9.44
N VAL A 117 -2.92 16.93 -8.70
CA VAL A 117 -2.71 15.76 -7.86
C VAL A 117 -2.88 16.17 -6.41
N GLN A 118 -4.03 15.84 -5.83
CA GLN A 118 -4.30 16.10 -4.42
C GLN A 118 -4.43 14.77 -3.66
N ASN A 119 -3.85 14.77 -2.48
CA ASN A 119 -4.13 13.72 -1.51
C ASN A 119 -5.56 13.95 -0.95
N GLU A 120 -6.43 12.99 -1.19
CA GLU A 120 -7.84 13.08 -0.79
C GLU A 120 -8.07 12.57 0.65
N SER A 121 -7.11 11.84 1.21
CA SER A 121 -7.14 11.47 2.62
C SER A 121 -6.77 12.66 3.49
N LYS A 122 -7.76 13.22 4.18
CA LYS A 122 -7.57 14.32 5.12
C LYS A 122 -7.17 13.77 6.49
N ILE A 123 -6.08 14.30 7.03
CA ILE A 123 -5.60 13.95 8.36
C ILE A 123 -6.47 14.68 9.39
N SER A 124 -6.99 13.93 10.37
CA SER A 124 -7.71 14.50 11.51
C SER A 124 -6.74 14.84 12.66
N ASP A 125 -7.16 15.71 13.58
CA ASP A 125 -6.42 16.02 14.81
C ASP A 125 -6.66 15.00 15.93
N LYS A 126 -7.47 13.97 15.68
CA LYS A 126 -7.76 12.92 16.66
C LYS A 126 -6.53 12.01 16.86
N LYS A 127 -6.42 11.45 18.05
CA LYS A 127 -5.52 10.34 18.32
C LYS A 127 -5.98 9.11 17.54
N LYS A 128 -5.05 8.43 16.87
CA LYS A 128 -5.34 7.38 15.90
C LYS A 128 -4.63 6.09 16.25
N ILE A 129 -5.28 4.98 15.94
CA ILE A 129 -4.71 3.65 16.05
C ILE A 129 -4.97 2.92 14.73
N ILE A 130 -3.91 2.33 14.18
CA ILE A 130 -4.01 1.49 12.98
C ILE A 130 -4.18 0.02 13.39
N VAL A 131 -5.11 -0.67 12.77
CA VAL A 131 -5.26 -2.12 12.83
C VAL A 131 -4.86 -2.72 11.49
N LEU A 132 -3.94 -3.69 11.52
CA LEU A 132 -3.53 -4.41 10.31
C LEU A 132 -4.41 -5.65 10.14
N GLY A 133 -4.99 -5.78 8.95
CA GLY A 133 -5.77 -6.95 8.56
C GLY A 133 -4.91 -8.14 8.14
N SER A 134 -5.59 -9.22 7.82
CA SER A 134 -4.96 -10.49 7.44
C SER A 134 -4.47 -10.53 5.98
N GLY A 135 -4.77 -9.49 5.20
CA GLY A 135 -4.45 -9.47 3.77
C GLY A 135 -5.41 -10.33 2.95
N PRO A 136 -4.96 -10.89 1.81
CA PRO A 136 -5.81 -11.68 0.94
C PRO A 136 -6.13 -13.02 1.59
N ASN A 137 -7.41 -13.27 1.82
CA ASN A 137 -7.92 -14.53 2.37
C ASN A 137 -8.57 -15.38 1.27
N ARG A 138 -8.47 -16.70 1.43
CA ARG A 138 -9.30 -17.63 0.67
C ARG A 138 -10.68 -17.75 1.32
N ILE A 139 -11.69 -18.06 0.52
CA ILE A 139 -13.04 -18.35 1.03
C ILE A 139 -12.94 -19.44 2.11
N GLY A 140 -13.50 -19.18 3.28
CA GLY A 140 -13.49 -20.09 4.43
C GLY A 140 -12.20 -20.12 5.24
N GLN A 141 -11.25 -19.20 5.00
CA GLN A 141 -10.03 -19.04 5.79
C GLN A 141 -9.88 -17.61 6.32
N GLY A 142 -9.39 -17.48 7.53
CA GLY A 142 -9.04 -16.19 8.13
C GLY A 142 -10.22 -15.39 8.66
N ILE A 143 -11.43 -15.94 8.69
CA ILE A 143 -12.61 -15.26 9.23
C ILE A 143 -12.46 -14.91 10.71
N GLU A 144 -11.72 -15.72 11.47
CA GLU A 144 -11.39 -15.44 12.87
C GLU A 144 -10.52 -14.19 13.03
N PHE A 145 -9.61 -13.95 12.09
CA PHE A 145 -8.78 -12.73 12.09
C PHE A 145 -9.62 -11.50 11.74
N ASP A 146 -10.54 -11.63 10.80
CA ASP A 146 -11.45 -10.57 10.44
C ASP A 146 -12.37 -10.20 11.59
N TYR A 147 -12.93 -11.19 12.27
CA TYR A 147 -13.73 -11.01 13.48
C TYR A 147 -12.94 -10.27 14.56
N CYS A 148 -11.68 -10.67 14.82
CA CYS A 148 -10.81 -9.99 15.78
C CYS A 148 -10.51 -8.55 15.36
N CYS A 149 -10.22 -8.30 14.07
CA CYS A 149 -10.00 -6.96 13.55
C CYS A 149 -11.24 -6.07 13.74
N THR A 150 -12.43 -6.58 13.40
CA THR A 150 -13.69 -5.86 13.55
C THR A 150 -13.92 -5.43 15.00
N HIS A 151 -13.81 -6.36 15.95
CA HIS A 151 -13.96 -6.04 17.35
C HIS A 151 -12.86 -5.12 17.89
N GLY A 152 -11.64 -5.27 17.41
CA GLY A 152 -10.55 -4.36 17.74
C GLY A 152 -10.82 -2.91 17.29
N LEU A 153 -11.32 -2.73 16.06
CA LEU A 153 -11.70 -1.41 15.53
C LEU A 153 -12.83 -0.78 16.34
N LEU A 154 -13.87 -1.53 16.67
CA LEU A 154 -14.98 -1.04 17.48
C LEU A 154 -14.49 -0.63 18.88
N ALA A 155 -13.66 -1.44 19.53
CA ALA A 155 -13.10 -1.10 20.85
C ALA A 155 -12.21 0.15 20.82
N ILE A 156 -11.47 0.38 19.73
CA ILE A 156 -10.68 1.59 19.51
C ILE A 156 -11.60 2.82 19.43
N LYS A 157 -12.68 2.74 18.64
CA LYS A 157 -13.68 3.81 18.50
C LYS A 157 -14.36 4.10 19.84
N ASP A 158 -14.78 3.07 20.56
CA ASP A 158 -15.40 3.20 21.90
C ASP A 158 -14.45 3.85 22.92
N SER A 159 -13.14 3.68 22.73
CA SER A 159 -12.11 4.31 23.56
C SER A 159 -11.80 5.76 23.16
N GLY A 160 -12.49 6.31 22.17
CA GLY A 160 -12.37 7.70 21.72
C GLY A 160 -11.23 7.96 20.73
N TYR A 161 -10.60 6.91 20.18
CA TYR A 161 -9.61 7.04 19.13
C TYR A 161 -10.25 6.96 17.75
N GLU A 162 -9.59 7.55 16.76
CA GLU A 162 -9.90 7.29 15.35
C GLU A 162 -9.33 5.92 14.97
N ALA A 163 -10.20 5.02 14.53
CA ALA A 163 -9.83 3.67 14.14
C ALA A 163 -9.52 3.61 12.64
N ILE A 164 -8.30 3.23 12.30
CA ILE A 164 -7.83 3.10 10.92
C ILE A 164 -7.60 1.63 10.61
N MET A 165 -8.23 1.12 9.56
CA MET A 165 -8.01 -0.23 9.04
C MET A 165 -7.06 -0.20 7.85
N VAL A 166 -6.11 -1.12 7.77
CA VAL A 166 -5.31 -1.39 6.58
C VAL A 166 -5.51 -2.83 6.17
N ASN A 167 -6.16 -3.06 5.04
CA ASN A 167 -6.39 -4.39 4.50
C ASN A 167 -6.60 -4.33 2.98
N CYS A 168 -6.29 -5.41 2.28
CA CYS A 168 -6.50 -5.52 0.83
C CYS A 168 -7.70 -6.39 0.44
N ASN A 169 -8.41 -6.98 1.40
CA ASN A 169 -9.61 -7.76 1.13
C ASN A 169 -10.86 -6.86 1.19
N PRO A 170 -11.54 -6.59 0.06
CA PRO A 170 -12.73 -5.74 0.04
C PRO A 170 -14.00 -6.46 0.49
N GLU A 171 -13.98 -7.79 0.60
CA GLU A 171 -15.16 -8.60 0.90
C GLU A 171 -15.07 -9.25 2.27
N THR A 172 -14.92 -8.41 3.31
CA THR A 172 -14.85 -8.88 4.67
C THR A 172 -15.41 -7.83 5.63
N VAL A 173 -15.93 -8.24 6.79
CA VAL A 173 -16.65 -7.36 7.72
C VAL A 173 -15.77 -6.23 8.26
N SER A 174 -14.49 -6.47 8.52
CA SER A 174 -13.58 -5.41 9.00
C SER A 174 -13.38 -4.27 8.00
N THR A 175 -13.74 -4.48 6.74
CA THR A 175 -13.69 -3.48 5.67
C THR A 175 -15.05 -2.90 5.30
N ASP A 176 -16.10 -3.22 6.05
CA ASP A 176 -17.41 -2.63 5.86
C ASP A 176 -17.43 -1.14 6.25
N PHE A 177 -18.35 -0.40 5.63
CA PHE A 177 -18.43 1.06 5.66
C PHE A 177 -18.49 1.66 7.07
N ASP A 178 -19.13 1.00 8.02
CA ASP A 178 -19.40 1.52 9.36
C ASP A 178 -18.44 1.03 10.44
N ILE A 179 -17.48 0.17 10.09
CA ILE A 179 -16.57 -0.45 11.04
C ILE A 179 -15.42 0.48 11.41
N ALA A 180 -14.59 0.88 10.44
CA ALA A 180 -13.47 1.79 10.66
C ALA A 180 -13.86 3.25 10.37
N ASP A 181 -13.16 4.22 10.99
CA ASP A 181 -13.29 5.64 10.63
C ASP A 181 -12.58 5.94 9.30
N LYS A 182 -11.49 5.20 9.03
CA LYS A 182 -10.77 5.19 7.75
C LYS A 182 -10.33 3.79 7.39
N LEU A 183 -10.37 3.48 6.10
CA LEU A 183 -9.90 2.22 5.55
C LEU A 183 -8.97 2.51 4.38
N TYR A 184 -7.76 2.00 4.46
CA TYR A 184 -6.81 1.96 3.36
C TYR A 184 -6.83 0.58 2.71
N PHE A 185 -7.35 0.50 1.49
CA PHE A 185 -7.27 -0.69 0.65
C PHE A 185 -5.86 -0.80 0.09
N GLU A 186 -4.97 -1.38 0.89
CA GLU A 186 -3.57 -1.53 0.55
C GLU A 186 -3.08 -2.94 0.86
N PRO A 187 -2.09 -3.43 0.09
CA PRO A 187 -1.37 -4.63 0.48
C PRO A 187 -0.76 -4.46 1.87
N VAL A 188 -0.87 -5.51 2.70
CA VAL A 188 -0.27 -5.50 4.04
C VAL A 188 1.23 -5.79 3.92
N TYR A 189 1.94 -4.87 3.27
CA TYR A 189 3.40 -4.87 3.05
C TYR A 189 4.02 -3.62 3.66
N TRP A 190 5.32 -3.73 3.97
CA TRP A 190 6.03 -2.67 4.66
C TRP A 190 6.00 -1.32 3.93
N GLU A 191 6.26 -1.27 2.64
CA GLU A 191 6.29 -0.04 1.86
C GLU A 191 4.96 0.72 1.95
N HIS A 192 3.83 0.01 1.80
CA HIS A 192 2.50 0.61 1.88
C HIS A 192 2.17 1.07 3.30
N LEU A 193 2.43 0.21 4.28
CA LEU A 193 2.16 0.52 5.68
C LEU A 193 3.00 1.71 6.16
N TRP A 194 4.27 1.77 5.79
CA TRP A 194 5.16 2.83 6.23
C TRP A 194 4.68 4.20 5.75
N GLU A 195 4.26 4.32 4.49
CA GLU A 195 3.73 5.57 3.96
C GLU A 195 2.38 5.97 4.60
N ILE A 196 1.53 5.01 4.97
CA ILE A 196 0.31 5.30 5.75
C ILE A 196 0.67 5.80 7.14
N ILE A 197 1.65 5.20 7.82
CA ILE A 197 2.12 5.64 9.14
C ILE A 197 2.70 7.07 9.06
N GLU A 198 3.52 7.35 8.04
CA GLU A 198 4.06 8.71 7.82
C GLU A 198 2.94 9.73 7.53
N HIS A 199 1.89 9.32 6.83
CA HIS A 199 0.76 10.17 6.51
C HIS A 199 -0.13 10.42 7.73
N GLU A 200 -0.57 9.35 8.40
CA GLU A 200 -1.57 9.44 9.47
C GLU A 200 -0.97 9.76 10.85
N GLN A 201 0.30 9.47 11.09
CA GLN A 201 0.99 9.69 12.38
C GLN A 201 0.22 9.04 13.56
N PRO A 202 -0.04 7.73 13.55
CA PRO A 202 -0.83 7.08 14.59
C PRO A 202 -0.07 7.02 15.92
N GLU A 203 -0.81 6.92 17.05
CA GLU A 203 -0.22 6.64 18.36
C GLU A 203 0.32 5.21 18.48
N GLY A 204 -0.12 4.29 17.61
CA GLY A 204 0.37 2.93 17.57
C GLY A 204 -0.36 2.07 16.55
N VAL A 205 0.14 0.85 16.41
CA VAL A 205 -0.34 -0.14 15.44
C VAL A 205 -0.65 -1.45 16.15
N VAL A 206 -1.81 -2.03 15.85
CA VAL A 206 -2.21 -3.37 16.30
C VAL A 206 -1.88 -4.37 15.21
N VAL A 207 -1.03 -5.36 15.50
CA VAL A 207 -0.54 -6.34 14.52
C VAL A 207 -1.07 -7.76 14.76
N GLN A 208 -1.42 -8.12 16.00
CA GLN A 208 -1.78 -9.50 16.34
C GLN A 208 -3.16 -9.94 15.86
N LEU A 209 -4.05 -9.00 15.55
CA LEU A 209 -5.41 -9.33 15.11
C LEU A 209 -5.48 -9.82 13.67
N GLY A 210 -4.53 -9.41 12.83
CA GLY A 210 -4.45 -9.75 11.40
C GLY A 210 -3.68 -11.04 11.08
N GLY A 211 -3.35 -11.85 12.09
CA GLY A 211 -2.63 -13.11 11.91
C GLY A 211 -1.21 -12.94 11.36
N GLN A 212 -0.69 -13.99 10.72
CA GLN A 212 0.70 -14.07 10.29
C GLN A 212 1.12 -12.98 9.29
N THR A 213 0.20 -12.50 8.46
CA THR A 213 0.51 -11.44 7.48
C THR A 213 0.89 -10.14 8.19
N ALA A 214 0.12 -9.74 9.18
CA ALA A 214 0.36 -8.53 9.95
C ALA A 214 1.57 -8.71 10.90
N LEU A 215 1.69 -9.87 11.56
CA LEU A 215 2.79 -10.16 12.49
C LEU A 215 4.17 -10.06 11.86
N LYS A 216 4.33 -10.40 10.58
CA LYS A 216 5.61 -10.25 9.85
C LYS A 216 6.14 -8.81 9.82
N LEU A 217 5.27 -7.82 10.04
CA LEU A 217 5.65 -6.40 10.05
C LEU A 217 6.08 -5.90 11.44
N ALA A 218 5.85 -6.68 12.51
CA ALA A 218 6.11 -6.30 13.89
C ALA A 218 7.58 -5.90 14.12
N LYS A 219 8.53 -6.66 13.59
CA LYS A 219 9.96 -6.36 13.72
C LYS A 219 10.31 -4.99 13.15
N ARG A 220 9.89 -4.71 11.91
CA ARG A 220 10.17 -3.42 11.25
C ARG A 220 9.51 -2.25 11.97
N LEU A 221 8.29 -2.44 12.48
CA LEU A 221 7.60 -1.42 13.29
C LEU A 221 8.40 -1.12 14.55
N HIS A 222 8.84 -2.14 15.29
CA HIS A 222 9.66 -1.99 16.48
C HIS A 222 10.98 -1.26 16.19
N GLU A 223 11.71 -1.69 15.16
CA GLU A 223 12.98 -1.07 14.73
C GLU A 223 12.84 0.40 14.33
N LYS A 224 11.68 0.81 13.81
CA LYS A 224 11.33 2.20 13.49
C LYS A 224 10.75 2.98 14.67
N GLY A 225 10.67 2.38 15.85
CA GLY A 225 10.17 3.03 17.06
C GLY A 225 8.65 3.25 17.08
N ILE A 226 7.90 2.53 16.23
CA ILE A 226 6.45 2.58 16.20
C ILE A 226 5.91 1.73 17.35
N LYS A 227 5.02 2.32 18.17
CA LYS A 227 4.39 1.63 19.28
C LYS A 227 3.47 0.51 18.75
N ILE A 228 3.76 -0.73 19.15
CA ILE A 228 2.86 -1.85 18.95
C ILE A 228 1.88 -1.89 20.14
N ILE A 229 0.59 -1.89 19.84
CA ILE A 229 -0.48 -1.94 20.85
C ILE A 229 -0.92 -3.40 21.02
N GLY A 230 -0.99 -3.83 22.27
CA GLY A 230 -1.25 -5.21 22.67
C GLY A 230 0.03 -5.90 23.11
N THR A 231 0.34 -7.08 22.58
CA THR A 231 1.57 -7.82 22.90
C THR A 231 2.78 -7.06 22.35
N SER A 232 3.79 -6.84 23.20
CA SER A 232 5.03 -6.17 22.78
C SER A 232 5.82 -7.05 21.79
N PHE A 233 6.68 -6.42 20.96
CA PHE A 233 7.50 -7.18 20.02
C PHE A 233 8.40 -8.19 20.74
N ASP A 234 8.96 -7.82 21.90
CA ASP A 234 9.87 -8.70 22.66
C ASP A 234 9.16 -9.92 23.26
N ASP A 235 7.84 -9.87 23.41
CA ASP A 235 7.01 -10.99 23.92
C ASP A 235 6.39 -11.81 22.77
N MET A 236 6.63 -11.45 21.52
CA MET A 236 6.18 -12.19 20.35
C MET A 236 7.25 -13.22 19.98
N ASP A 237 6.86 -14.49 19.90
CA ASP A 237 7.68 -15.57 19.33
C ASP A 237 7.51 -15.57 17.81
N ILE A 238 8.37 -14.81 17.11
CA ILE A 238 8.28 -14.58 15.66
C ILE A 238 9.53 -15.15 14.97
#